data_d188c77d76486b81ac516c673292bd0d
#
_entry.id   d188c77d76486b81ac516c673292bd0d
#
_cell.length_a   1.000
_cell.length_b   1.000
_cell.length_c   1.000
_cell.angle_alpha   90.00
_cell.angle_beta   90.00
_cell.angle_gamma   90.00
#
_symmetry.space_group_name_H-M   'P 1'
#
loop_
_entity.id
_entity.type
_entity.pdbx_description
1 polymer ?
#
loop_
_entity_poly.entity_id
_entity_poly.type
_entity_poly.pdbx_seq_one_letter_code
_entity_poly.pdbx_strand_id
1 'polypeptide(L)'
;EHVHAVPWIYNYLYKNKNIKNIRYVDEIFLYILKKINYFDFFKNFCAFIVLKILSIFNKRKTNKLFFGILYANNMCQKNYNKIIKKYGDSNLEILFHPGRASKNEIKYFSNKRYYTYFTSHNRLNELKELYEIKKNISNH
;
A
#
# COMPACT_ATOMS: atom_id res chain seq x y z
N GLU A 1 8.88 2.10 -0.83
CA GLU A 1 8.61 1.63 -2.19
C GLU A 1 8.58 0.12 -2.25
N HIS A 2 7.82 -0.44 -3.18
CA HIS A 2 7.53 -1.88 -3.25
C HIS A 2 8.68 -2.68 -3.89
N VAL A 3 9.91 -2.45 -3.47
CA VAL A 3 11.09 -3.17 -3.98
C VAL A 3 10.93 -4.69 -3.79
N HIS A 4 10.26 -5.09 -2.73
CA HIS A 4 9.92 -6.49 -2.47
C HIS A 4 8.88 -7.08 -3.46
N ALA A 5 8.18 -6.25 -4.23
CA ALA A 5 7.28 -6.70 -5.28
C ALA A 5 8.00 -7.16 -6.57
N VAL A 6 9.31 -6.96 -6.63
CA VAL A 6 10.13 -7.46 -7.73
C VAL A 6 10.45 -8.94 -7.48
N PRO A 7 10.02 -9.89 -8.33
CA PRO A 7 10.06 -11.32 -8.04
C PRO A 7 11.42 -11.86 -7.60
N TRP A 8 12.51 -11.43 -8.24
CA TRP A 8 13.86 -11.89 -7.88
C TRP A 8 14.34 -11.32 -6.54
N ILE A 9 14.01 -10.07 -6.22
CA ILE A 9 14.32 -9.45 -4.92
C ILE A 9 13.54 -10.16 -3.82
N TYR A 10 12.26 -10.42 -4.03
CA TYR A 10 11.42 -11.17 -3.11
C TYR A 10 12.00 -12.55 -2.82
N ASN A 11 12.39 -13.29 -3.87
CA ASN A 11 12.99 -14.60 -3.74
C ASN A 11 14.35 -14.55 -2.99
N TYR A 12 15.18 -13.54 -3.25
CA TYR A 12 16.43 -13.31 -2.54
C TYR A 12 16.18 -13.04 -1.04
N LEU A 13 15.24 -12.16 -0.73
CA LEU A 13 14.87 -11.83 0.66
C LEU A 13 14.39 -13.09 1.41
N TYR A 14 13.61 -13.93 0.78
CA TYR A 14 13.12 -15.16 1.37
C TYR A 14 14.21 -16.22 1.59
N LYS A 15 15.18 -16.32 0.70
CA LYS A 15 16.31 -17.24 0.83
C LYS A 15 17.33 -16.80 1.89
N ASN A 16 17.41 -15.52 2.16
CA ASN A 16 18.36 -14.98 3.12
C ASN A 16 17.88 -15.19 4.56
N LYS A 17 18.53 -16.14 5.26
CA LYS A 17 18.19 -16.51 6.64
C LYS A 17 18.39 -15.38 7.66
N ASN A 18 19.19 -14.37 7.34
CA ASN A 18 19.45 -13.23 8.23
C ASN A 18 18.28 -12.23 8.23
N ILE A 19 17.38 -12.32 7.26
CA ILE A 19 16.20 -11.47 7.19
C ILE A 19 15.05 -12.15 7.92
N LYS A 20 14.74 -11.67 9.13
CA LYS A 20 13.75 -12.29 10.02
C LYS A 20 12.31 -11.90 9.67
N ASN A 21 12.09 -10.69 9.17
CA ASN A 21 10.76 -10.12 8.96
C ASN A 21 10.58 -9.68 7.50
N ILE A 22 9.77 -10.40 6.77
CA ILE A 22 9.32 -10.02 5.42
C ILE A 22 7.82 -9.81 5.47
N ARG A 23 7.34 -8.72 4.86
CA ARG A 23 5.91 -8.42 4.79
C ARG A 23 5.18 -9.48 3.98
N TYR A 24 4.14 -10.04 4.56
CA TYR A 24 3.25 -10.96 3.86
C TYR A 24 2.03 -10.19 3.36
N VAL A 25 1.86 -10.18 2.05
CA VAL A 25 0.73 -9.53 1.40
C VAL A 25 -0.46 -10.47 1.42
N ASP A 26 -1.42 -10.21 2.28
CA ASP A 26 -2.68 -10.95 2.33
C ASP A 26 -3.87 -9.99 2.21
N GLU A 27 -3.92 -9.29 1.08
CA GLU A 27 -4.99 -8.35 0.83
C GLU A 27 -6.28 -9.07 0.46
N ILE A 28 -7.37 -8.60 1.05
CA ILE A 28 -8.72 -9.00 0.67
C ILE A 28 -9.27 -8.03 -0.36
N PHE A 29 -10.12 -8.55 -1.23
CA PHE A 29 -10.93 -7.73 -2.12
C PHE A 29 -11.92 -6.90 -1.28
N LEU A 30 -11.56 -5.67 -1.00
CA LEU A 30 -12.46 -4.70 -0.40
C LEU A 30 -13.28 -4.06 -1.52
N TYR A 31 -14.54 -4.47 -1.62
CA TYR A 31 -15.48 -3.97 -2.62
C TYR A 31 -15.78 -2.48 -2.42
N ILE A 32 -14.90 -1.59 -2.87
CA ILE A 32 -15.22 -0.16 -2.95
C ILE A 32 -14.51 0.47 -4.14
N LEU A 33 -15.08 0.24 -5.29
CA LEU A 33 -14.60 0.74 -6.56
C LEU A 33 -15.30 2.07 -6.98
N LYS A 34 -15.59 2.96 -6.07
CA LYS A 34 -16.02 4.30 -6.49
C LYS A 34 -14.81 5.14 -6.81
N LYS A 35 -14.53 5.37 -8.10
CA LYS A 35 -13.46 6.22 -8.67
C LYS A 35 -12.04 5.63 -8.71
N ILE A 36 -11.86 4.35 -8.90
CA ILE A 36 -10.54 3.80 -9.20
C ILE A 36 -10.26 3.95 -10.70
N ASN A 37 -9.07 4.41 -11.03
CA ASN A 37 -8.55 4.28 -12.38
C ASN A 37 -8.32 2.78 -12.67
N TYR A 38 -9.08 2.23 -13.61
CA TYR A 38 -9.02 0.79 -13.94
C TYR A 38 -7.62 0.32 -14.32
N PHE A 39 -6.83 1.17 -14.97
CA PHE A 39 -5.46 0.84 -15.36
C PHE A 39 -4.54 0.69 -14.15
N ASP A 40 -4.62 1.62 -13.21
CA ASP A 40 -3.83 1.55 -11.97
C ASP A 40 -4.26 0.38 -11.10
N PHE A 41 -5.56 0.11 -11.03
CA PHE A 41 -6.07 -1.05 -10.32
C PHE A 41 -5.58 -2.36 -10.93
N PHE A 42 -5.64 -2.51 -12.25
CA PHE A 42 -5.17 -3.70 -12.95
C PHE A 42 -3.66 -3.93 -12.72
N LYS A 43 -2.86 -2.89 -12.82
CA LYS A 43 -1.42 -2.96 -12.51
C LYS A 43 -1.17 -3.43 -11.07
N ASN A 44 -1.87 -2.85 -10.11
CA ASN A 44 -1.74 -3.21 -8.69
C ASN A 44 -2.24 -4.64 -8.43
N PHE A 45 -3.29 -5.06 -9.12
CA PHE A 45 -3.81 -6.43 -9.06
C PHE A 45 -2.79 -7.44 -9.59
N CYS A 46 -2.17 -7.17 -10.73
CA CYS A 46 -1.10 -8.03 -11.25
C CYS A 46 0.08 -8.14 -10.26
N ALA A 47 0.50 -7.03 -9.66
CA ALA A 47 1.54 -7.04 -8.64
C ALA A 47 1.14 -7.86 -7.42
N PHE A 48 -0.11 -7.73 -6.96
CA PHE A 48 -0.67 -8.53 -5.86
C PHE A 48 -0.65 -10.02 -6.18
N ILE A 49 -1.11 -10.43 -7.37
CA ILE A 49 -1.13 -11.84 -7.79
C ILE A 49 0.29 -12.42 -7.80
N VAL A 50 1.26 -11.70 -8.37
CA VAL A 50 2.67 -12.14 -8.38
C VAL A 50 3.18 -12.35 -6.96
N LEU A 51 2.94 -11.40 -6.05
CA LEU A 51 3.37 -11.52 -4.66
C LEU A 51 2.67 -12.68 -3.94
N LYS A 52 1.39 -12.89 -4.21
CA LYS A 52 0.63 -14.01 -3.63
C LYS A 52 1.19 -15.36 -4.08
N ILE A 53 1.48 -15.51 -5.38
CA ILE A 53 2.10 -16.72 -5.93
C ILE A 53 3.48 -16.95 -5.27
N LEU A 54 4.33 -15.93 -5.23
CA LEU A 54 5.65 -16.02 -4.61
C LEU A 54 5.57 -16.39 -3.13
N SER A 55 4.55 -15.89 -2.41
CA SER A 55 4.35 -16.21 -1.00
C SER A 55 3.97 -17.68 -0.76
N ILE A 56 3.25 -18.32 -1.70
CA ILE A 56 2.89 -19.73 -1.62
C ILE A 56 4.13 -20.63 -1.72
N PHE A 57 5.06 -20.27 -2.60
CA PHE A 57 6.30 -21.03 -2.78
C PHE A 57 7.33 -20.79 -1.66
N ASN A 58 7.17 -19.72 -0.90
CA ASN A 58 8.07 -19.38 0.19
C ASN A 58 7.36 -19.59 1.53
N LYS A 59 7.63 -20.71 2.19
CA LYS A 59 6.96 -21.16 3.43
C LYS A 59 7.20 -20.30 4.67
N ARG A 60 7.96 -19.22 4.59
CA ARG A 60 8.16 -18.31 5.72
C ARG A 60 6.94 -17.43 5.91
N LYS A 61 6.13 -17.75 6.89
CA LYS A 61 5.06 -16.86 7.36
C LYS A 61 5.68 -15.72 8.15
N THR A 62 5.43 -14.50 7.75
CA THR A 62 5.66 -13.35 8.62
C THR A 62 4.46 -13.18 9.52
N ASN A 63 4.68 -12.71 10.74
CA ASN A 63 3.59 -12.50 11.70
C ASN A 63 2.80 -11.21 11.42
N LYS A 64 3.09 -10.51 10.31
CA LYS A 64 2.46 -9.23 9.98
C LYS A 64 1.67 -9.34 8.69
N LEU A 65 0.37 -9.07 8.78
CA LEU A 65 -0.47 -8.86 7.62
C LEU A 65 -0.19 -7.48 7.04
N PHE A 66 -0.03 -7.39 5.74
CA PHE A 66 0.26 -6.15 5.04
C PHE A 66 -0.83 -5.82 4.02
N PHE A 67 -1.34 -4.61 4.09
CA PHE A 67 -2.36 -4.08 3.18
C PHE A 67 -1.90 -2.78 2.54
N GLY A 68 -2.21 -2.55 1.27
CA GLY A 68 -1.98 -1.28 0.59
C GLY A 68 -1.38 -1.40 -0.81
N ILE A 69 -1.23 -2.61 -1.37
CA ILE A 69 -0.80 -2.81 -2.76
C ILE A 69 -1.98 -2.64 -3.70
N LEU A 70 -3.08 -3.36 -3.47
CA LEU A 70 -4.29 -3.25 -4.30
C LEU A 70 -4.87 -1.84 -4.32
N TYR A 71 -4.83 -1.17 -3.17
CA TYR A 71 -5.39 0.16 -2.98
C TYR A 71 -4.33 1.26 -2.96
N ALA A 72 -3.13 1.00 -3.49
CA ALA A 72 -2.08 2.00 -3.61
C ALA A 72 -2.61 3.24 -4.36
N ASN A 73 -2.44 4.42 -3.78
CA ASN A 73 -3.00 5.71 -4.19
C ASN A 73 -4.54 5.84 -4.12
N ASN A 74 -5.23 4.89 -3.44
CA ASN A 74 -6.69 4.92 -3.27
C ASN A 74 -7.12 4.41 -1.88
N MET A 75 -6.21 4.38 -0.92
CA MET A 75 -6.54 4.02 0.45
C MET A 75 -7.39 5.13 1.08
N CYS A 76 -8.51 4.75 1.68
CA CYS A 76 -9.43 5.68 2.33
C CYS A 76 -9.89 5.15 3.69
N GLN A 77 -10.45 6.03 4.52
CA GLN A 77 -10.96 5.68 5.85
C GLN A 77 -11.92 4.49 5.82
N LYS A 78 -12.77 4.41 4.81
CA LYS A 78 -13.73 3.29 4.68
C LYS A 78 -13.03 1.94 4.47
N ASN A 79 -11.95 1.89 3.69
CA ASN A 79 -11.13 0.71 3.51
C ASN A 79 -10.38 0.38 4.80
N TYR A 80 -9.79 1.38 5.44
CA TYR A 80 -9.13 1.27 6.73
C TYR A 80 -10.07 0.64 7.77
N ASN A 81 -11.28 1.20 7.96
CA ASN A 81 -12.24 0.70 8.95
C ASN A 81 -12.64 -0.77 8.68
N LYS A 82 -12.77 -1.17 7.41
CA LYS A 82 -13.06 -2.57 7.06
C LYS A 82 -11.92 -3.51 7.38
N ILE A 83 -10.68 -3.08 7.12
CA ILE A 83 -9.48 -3.84 7.47
C ILE A 83 -9.41 -4.03 8.98
N ILE A 84 -9.54 -2.94 9.74
CA ILE A 84 -9.52 -2.97 11.22
C ILE A 84 -10.66 -3.84 11.76
N LYS A 85 -11.88 -3.70 11.25
CA LYS A 85 -13.01 -4.53 11.69
C LYS A 85 -12.75 -6.03 11.50
N LYS A 86 -12.03 -6.40 10.45
CA LYS A 86 -11.79 -7.82 10.12
C LYS A 86 -10.52 -8.38 10.75
N TYR A 87 -9.50 -7.56 10.94
CA TYR A 87 -8.15 -8.00 11.31
C TYR A 87 -7.52 -7.21 12.46
N GLY A 88 -8.31 -6.37 13.18
CA GLY A 88 -7.79 -5.46 14.20
C GLY A 88 -7.01 -6.15 15.32
N ASP A 89 -7.36 -7.40 15.63
CA ASP A 89 -6.66 -8.22 16.64
C ASP A 89 -5.35 -8.85 16.10
N SER A 90 -5.05 -8.66 14.81
CA SER A 90 -3.85 -9.20 14.18
C SER A 90 -2.74 -8.17 14.16
N ASN A 91 -1.49 -8.64 14.07
CA ASN A 91 -0.36 -7.75 13.82
C ASN A 91 -0.42 -7.21 12.39
N LEU A 92 -0.88 -5.97 12.24
CA LEU A 92 -1.34 -5.38 11.00
C LEU A 92 -0.49 -4.18 10.59
N GLU A 93 -0.12 -4.11 9.32
CA GLU A 93 0.52 -2.95 8.70
C GLU A 93 -0.32 -2.48 7.51
N ILE A 94 -0.76 -1.23 7.54
CA ILE A 94 -1.55 -0.62 6.45
C ILE A 94 -0.73 0.50 5.84
N LEU A 95 -0.51 0.42 4.51
CA LEU A 95 0.27 1.39 3.76
C LEU A 95 -0.64 2.44 3.14
N PHE A 96 -0.27 3.69 3.36
CA PHE A 96 -0.79 4.85 2.66
C PHE A 96 0.32 5.50 1.85
N HIS A 97 -0.03 6.21 0.79
CA HIS A 97 0.89 6.98 -0.05
C HIS A 97 0.54 8.48 0.00
N PRO A 98 0.51 9.09 1.19
CA PRO A 98 0.15 10.49 1.28
C PRO A 98 1.17 11.35 0.55
N GLY A 99 0.72 12.47 -0.02
CA GLY A 99 1.62 13.41 -0.66
C GLY A 99 0.96 14.76 -0.87
N ARG A 100 1.75 15.79 -0.66
CA ARG A 100 1.42 17.16 -1.00
C ARG A 100 2.70 17.82 -1.50
N ALA A 101 2.69 18.31 -2.73
CA ALA A 101 3.75 19.16 -3.24
C ALA A 101 3.27 20.61 -3.28
N SER A 102 4.08 21.52 -2.75
CA SER A 102 3.84 22.95 -2.87
C SER A 102 4.27 23.46 -4.26
N LYS A 103 3.74 24.61 -4.68
CA LYS A 103 4.16 25.25 -5.93
C LYS A 103 5.67 25.54 -5.97
N ASN A 104 6.28 25.80 -4.81
CA ASN A 104 7.71 26.10 -4.72
C ASN A 104 8.57 24.84 -4.87
N GLU A 105 8.07 23.68 -4.48
CA GLU A 105 8.76 22.39 -4.61
C GLU A 105 8.69 21.85 -6.04
N ILE A 106 7.67 22.25 -6.79
CA ILE A 106 7.44 21.84 -8.18
C ILE A 106 8.67 22.09 -9.06
N LYS A 107 9.36 23.22 -8.84
CA LYS A 107 10.58 23.60 -9.60
C LYS A 107 11.72 22.61 -9.48
N TYR A 108 11.74 21.79 -8.41
CA TYR A 108 12.77 20.78 -8.19
C TYR A 108 12.49 19.45 -8.90
N PHE A 109 11.29 19.28 -9.46
CA PHE A 109 10.97 18.08 -10.22
C PHE A 109 11.38 18.28 -11.69
N SER A 110 12.60 17.90 -12.01
CA SER A 110 13.12 17.92 -13.40
C SER A 110 12.37 16.98 -14.33
N ASN A 111 11.70 15.97 -13.77
CA ASN A 111 10.96 14.96 -14.52
C ASN A 111 9.44 15.14 -14.33
N LYS A 112 8.73 15.40 -15.43
CA LYS A 112 7.26 15.57 -15.48
C LYS A 112 6.50 14.38 -14.85
N ARG A 113 7.03 13.16 -14.95
CA ARG A 113 6.42 11.96 -14.36
C ARG A 113 6.43 12.01 -12.84
N TYR A 114 7.55 12.42 -12.22
CA TYR A 114 7.64 12.58 -10.77
C TYR A 114 6.76 13.72 -10.28
N TYR A 115 6.73 14.83 -11.00
CA TYR A 115 5.82 15.93 -10.70
C TYR A 115 4.37 15.45 -10.65
N THR A 116 3.86 14.82 -11.72
CA THR A 116 2.49 14.30 -11.79
C THR A 116 2.20 13.28 -10.67
N TYR A 117 3.18 12.45 -10.35
CA TYR A 117 3.06 11.46 -9.28
C TYR A 117 2.90 12.11 -7.90
N PHE A 118 3.76 13.08 -7.55
CA PHE A 118 3.73 13.73 -6.23
C PHE A 118 2.61 14.74 -6.06
N THR A 119 2.08 15.30 -7.14
CA THR A 119 0.97 16.26 -7.13
C THR A 119 -0.39 15.62 -7.40
N SER A 120 -0.45 14.29 -7.54
CA SER A 120 -1.70 13.61 -7.86
C SER A 120 -2.77 13.85 -6.80
N HIS A 121 -4.00 14.06 -7.26
CA HIS A 121 -5.16 14.27 -6.39
C HIS A 121 -5.38 13.10 -5.41
N ASN A 122 -5.10 11.89 -5.84
CA ASN A 122 -5.24 10.69 -5.03
C ASN A 122 -4.33 10.73 -3.79
N ARG A 123 -3.07 11.18 -3.93
CA ARG A 123 -2.14 11.29 -2.80
C ARG A 123 -2.56 12.37 -1.80
N LEU A 124 -3.11 13.47 -2.30
CA LEU A 124 -3.68 14.51 -1.45
C LEU A 124 -4.92 14.00 -0.69
N ASN A 125 -5.75 13.20 -1.36
CA ASN A 125 -6.91 12.58 -0.72
C ASN A 125 -6.45 11.57 0.35
N GLU A 126 -5.47 10.71 0.08
CA GLU A 126 -4.94 9.81 1.10
C GLU A 126 -4.38 10.56 2.32
N LEU A 127 -3.76 11.72 2.11
CA LEU A 127 -3.31 12.58 3.21
C LEU A 127 -4.48 13.07 4.07
N LYS A 128 -5.57 13.54 3.45
CA LYS A 128 -6.78 13.96 4.16
C LYS A 128 -7.42 12.79 4.93
N GLU A 129 -7.54 11.64 4.30
CA GLU A 129 -8.08 10.43 4.94
C GLU A 129 -7.25 10.00 6.16
N LEU A 130 -5.92 10.11 6.09
CA LEU A 130 -5.05 9.84 7.24
C LEU A 130 -5.29 10.80 8.41
N TYR A 131 -5.52 12.09 8.14
CA TYR A 131 -5.86 13.05 9.19
C TYR A 131 -7.19 12.70 9.87
N GLU A 132 -8.20 12.29 9.12
CA GLU A 132 -9.49 11.87 9.68
C GLU A 132 -9.35 10.58 10.51
N ILE A 133 -8.58 9.60 10.02
CA ILE A 133 -8.28 8.37 10.78
C ILE A 133 -7.58 8.71 12.09
N LYS A 134 -6.55 9.56 12.04
CA LYS A 134 -5.80 9.98 13.24
C LYS A 134 -6.71 10.66 14.26
N LYS A 135 -7.57 11.58 13.81
CA LYS A 135 -8.54 12.28 14.67
C LYS A 135 -9.48 11.29 15.38
N ASN A 136 -9.97 10.29 14.66
CA ASN A 136 -10.87 9.29 15.24
C ASN A 136 -10.17 8.40 16.27
N ILE A 137 -8.91 8.03 16.04
CA ILE A 137 -8.12 7.24 17.01
C ILE A 137 -7.83 8.05 18.29
N SER A 138 -7.59 9.36 18.15
CA SER A 138 -7.27 10.23 19.30
C SER A 138 -8.50 10.56 20.19
N ASN A 139 -9.71 10.30 19.71
CA ASN A 139 -10.95 10.57 20.42
C ASN A 139 -11.50 9.32 21.16
N HIS A 140 -10.78 8.20 21.09
CA HIS A 140 -11.04 6.95 21.82
C HIS A 140 -9.89 6.66 22.79
#